data_136f070e509a87cb8e92e4c6b635db97
#
_entry.id   136f070e509a87cb8e92e4c6b635db97
#
_cell.length_a   1.000
_cell.length_b   1.000
_cell.length_c   1.000
_cell.angle_alpha   90.00
_cell.angle_beta   90.00
_cell.angle_gamma   90.00
#
_symmetry.space_group_name_H-M   'P 1'
#
loop_
_entity.id
_entity.type
_entity.pdbx_description
1 polymer ?
#
loop_
_entity_poly.entity_id
_entity_poly.type
_entity_poly.pdbx_seq_one_letter_code
_entity_poly.pdbx_strand_id
1 'polypeptide(L)'
;MSGSRLSSENLHASTVAVDGRAVLICGPSGSGKSDLALRLLDRGFTLVSDDRTVLRKQGDRVIATAPETIKGKLEVRGVGIVDMEMVPNVPVALVVELTSDFQRMPDDSRERLILGAGIPLINVDALTASAPSKVALALDRLGLKF
;
A
#
# COMPACT_ATOMS: atom_id res chain seq x y z
N MET A 1 -12.95 28.69 -5.87
CA MET A 1 -12.56 28.04 -5.42
C MET A 1 -12.57 26.85 -5.51
N SER A 2 -12.31 26.40 -5.58
CA SER A 2 -12.29 25.14 -5.69
C SER A 2 -12.38 24.40 -4.47
N GLY A 3 -13.03 24.88 -3.57
CA GLY A 3 -13.12 24.30 -2.28
C GLY A 3 -13.69 22.92 -2.24
N SER A 4 -14.32 22.53 -3.33
CA SER A 4 -14.88 21.19 -3.38
C SER A 4 -13.84 20.12 -3.69
N ARG A 5 -12.64 20.48 -4.01
CA ARG A 5 -11.61 19.51 -4.35
C ARG A 5 -11.12 18.78 -3.12
N LEU A 6 -11.14 17.46 -3.16
CA LEU A 6 -10.66 16.67 -2.04
C LEU A 6 -9.14 16.76 -1.94
N SER A 7 -8.65 16.96 -0.73
CA SER A 7 -7.22 16.97 -0.45
C SER A 7 -6.79 15.77 0.38
N SER A 8 -7.74 14.95 0.84
CA SER A 8 -7.45 13.75 1.59
C SER A 8 -8.55 12.74 1.42
N GLU A 9 -8.23 11.47 1.63
CA GLU A 9 -9.22 10.40 1.64
C GLU A 9 -8.72 9.24 2.48
N ASN A 10 -9.64 8.39 2.91
CA ASN A 10 -9.33 7.15 3.60
C ASN A 10 -9.51 6.01 2.63
N LEU A 11 -8.56 5.09 2.60
CA LEU A 11 -8.60 3.97 1.69
C LEU A 11 -8.48 2.67 2.48
N HIS A 12 -9.24 1.65 2.07
CA HIS A 12 -9.10 0.31 2.64
C HIS A 12 -7.83 -0.30 2.06
N ALA A 13 -6.73 -0.10 2.75
CA ALA A 13 -5.44 -0.58 2.29
C ALA A 13 -4.52 -0.79 3.48
N SER A 14 -3.68 -1.83 3.37
CA SER A 14 -2.55 -2.00 4.27
C SER A 14 -1.34 -1.42 3.55
N THR A 15 -0.54 -0.64 4.25
CA THR A 15 0.52 0.14 3.62
C THR A 15 1.85 -0.12 4.32
N VAL A 16 2.87 -0.39 3.53
CA VAL A 16 4.23 -0.61 4.01
C VAL A 16 5.17 0.29 3.20
N ALA A 17 6.35 0.54 3.75
CA ALA A 17 7.30 1.44 3.08
C ALA A 17 8.71 0.93 3.20
N VAL A 18 9.53 1.26 2.21
CA VAL A 18 10.96 1.00 2.22
C VAL A 18 11.64 2.12 1.44
N ASP A 19 12.77 2.60 1.96
CA ASP A 19 13.56 3.64 1.30
C ASP A 19 12.75 4.89 0.97
N GLY A 20 11.85 5.28 1.89
CA GLY A 20 11.08 6.50 1.72
C GLY A 20 9.95 6.42 0.72
N ARG A 21 9.56 5.22 0.29
CA ARG A 21 8.50 5.02 -0.68
C ARG A 21 7.49 4.01 -0.15
N ALA A 22 6.21 4.35 -0.25
CA ALA A 22 5.13 3.51 0.28
C ALA A 22 4.45 2.70 -0.82
N VAL A 23 4.00 1.51 -0.44
CA VAL A 23 3.21 0.62 -1.27
C VAL A 23 1.85 0.47 -0.61
N LEU A 24 0.79 0.78 -1.34
CA LEU A 24 -0.58 0.56 -0.89
C LEU A 24 -1.04 -0.82 -1.34
N ILE A 25 -1.42 -1.66 -0.38
CA ILE A 25 -1.93 -3.00 -0.67
C ILE A 25 -3.44 -2.95 -0.53
N CYS A 26 -4.15 -3.06 -1.63
CA CYS A 26 -5.60 -2.90 -1.69
C CYS A 26 -6.26 -4.24 -2.00
N GLY A 27 -7.47 -4.40 -1.54
CA GLY A 27 -8.25 -5.60 -1.78
C GLY A 27 -9.40 -5.68 -0.79
N PRO A 28 -10.39 -6.55 -1.05
CA PRO A 28 -11.51 -6.70 -0.12
C PRO A 28 -11.06 -7.31 1.20
N SER A 29 -11.92 -7.19 2.20
CA SER A 29 -11.70 -7.82 3.49
C SER A 29 -11.42 -9.30 3.29
N GLY A 30 -10.41 -9.81 3.99
CA GLY A 30 -10.06 -11.22 3.90
C GLY A 30 -9.25 -11.59 2.68
N SER A 31 -8.81 -10.62 1.89
CA SER A 31 -8.02 -10.91 0.68
C SER A 31 -6.54 -11.16 0.95
N GLY A 32 -6.08 -10.95 2.18
CA GLY A 32 -4.69 -11.20 2.54
C GLY A 32 -3.82 -9.95 2.61
N LYS A 33 -4.42 -8.76 2.72
CA LYS A 33 -3.66 -7.51 2.80
C LYS A 33 -2.68 -7.51 3.97
N SER A 34 -3.16 -7.80 5.18
CA SER A 34 -2.32 -7.77 6.37
C SER A 34 -1.26 -8.86 6.33
N ASP A 35 -1.60 -10.03 5.79
CA ASP A 35 -0.64 -11.11 5.67
C ASP A 35 0.48 -10.76 4.71
N LEU A 36 0.16 -10.15 3.57
CA LEU A 36 1.19 -9.71 2.63
C LEU A 36 2.05 -8.62 3.26
N ALA A 37 1.42 -7.68 3.99
CA ALA A 37 2.17 -6.65 4.69
C ALA A 37 3.17 -7.29 5.66
N LEU A 38 2.74 -8.29 6.44
CA LEU A 38 3.62 -8.97 7.38
C LEU A 38 4.81 -9.60 6.66
N ARG A 39 4.57 -10.26 5.53
CA ARG A 39 5.66 -10.88 4.76
C ARG A 39 6.63 -9.84 4.21
N LEU A 40 6.12 -8.66 3.85
CA LEU A 40 6.99 -7.57 3.39
C LEU A 40 7.82 -6.97 4.53
N LEU A 41 7.25 -6.92 5.76
CA LEU A 41 8.02 -6.48 6.92
C LEU A 41 9.22 -7.40 7.15
N ASP A 42 9.08 -8.71 6.90
CA ASP A 42 10.19 -9.64 6.99
C ASP A 42 11.28 -9.38 5.95
N ARG A 43 10.96 -8.62 4.92
CA ARG A 43 11.90 -8.29 3.86
C ARG A 43 12.48 -6.88 4.01
N GLY A 44 12.31 -6.28 5.18
CA GLY A 44 12.90 -4.98 5.45
C GLY A 44 11.98 -3.78 5.23
N PHE A 45 10.71 -4.02 4.90
CA PHE A 45 9.74 -2.93 4.84
C PHE A 45 9.30 -2.57 6.26
N THR A 46 8.82 -1.36 6.43
CA THR A 46 8.28 -0.87 7.70
C THR A 46 6.80 -0.59 7.54
N LEU A 47 6.02 -0.86 8.58
CA LEU A 47 4.58 -0.62 8.55
C LEU A 47 4.27 0.87 8.49
N VAL A 48 3.33 1.26 7.63
CA VAL A 48 2.76 2.59 7.64
C VAL A 48 1.37 2.52 8.26
N SER A 49 0.52 1.63 7.77
CA SER A 49 -0.82 1.45 8.32
C SER A 49 -1.38 0.10 7.93
N ASP A 50 -2.28 -0.46 8.76
CA ASP A 50 -2.96 -1.71 8.48
C ASP A 50 -4.44 -1.46 8.22
N ASP A 51 -4.96 -2.06 7.17
CA ASP A 51 -6.39 -2.11 6.82
C ASP A 51 -7.02 -0.77 6.41
N ARG A 52 -6.61 0.32 6.99
CA ARG A 52 -7.09 1.66 6.59
C ARG A 52 -5.92 2.62 6.57
N THR A 53 -5.79 3.35 5.48
CA THR A 53 -4.71 4.30 5.30
C THR A 53 -5.30 5.67 4.97
N VAL A 54 -4.81 6.68 5.63
CA VAL A 54 -5.18 8.06 5.34
C VAL A 54 -4.22 8.59 4.28
N LEU A 55 -4.78 9.10 3.19
CA LEU A 55 -4.01 9.65 2.09
C LEU A 55 -4.30 11.13 1.97
N ARG A 56 -3.26 11.93 1.76
CA ARG A 56 -3.44 13.35 1.52
C ARG A 56 -2.53 13.81 0.38
N LYS A 57 -2.98 14.84 -0.32
CA LYS A 57 -2.20 15.39 -1.43
C LYS A 57 -1.20 16.41 -0.89
N GLN A 58 0.02 16.33 -1.34
CA GLN A 58 1.05 17.29 -0.98
C GLN A 58 1.88 17.55 -2.23
N GLY A 59 1.62 18.69 -2.88
CA GLY A 59 2.22 18.96 -4.18
C GLY A 59 1.72 17.95 -5.19
N ASP A 60 2.62 17.28 -5.86
CA ASP A 60 2.27 16.23 -6.82
C ASP A 60 2.36 14.83 -6.20
N ARG A 61 2.56 14.74 -4.88
CA ARG A 61 2.70 13.46 -4.18
C ARG A 61 1.45 13.15 -3.37
N VAL A 62 1.20 11.87 -3.19
CA VAL A 62 0.17 11.36 -2.28
C VAL A 62 0.89 10.79 -1.07
N ILE A 63 0.57 11.30 0.10
CA ILE A 63 1.26 10.94 1.34
C ILE A 63 0.37 10.01 2.16
N ALA A 64 0.91 8.86 2.55
CA ALA A 64 0.19 7.87 3.33
C ALA A 64 0.57 7.93 4.79
N THR A 65 -0.42 7.79 5.67
CA THR A 65 -0.19 7.69 7.10
C THR A 65 -1.33 6.90 7.74
N ALA A 66 -1.15 6.48 8.98
CA ALA A 66 -2.17 5.70 9.69
C ALA A 66 -3.15 6.61 10.42
N PRO A 67 -4.44 6.20 10.51
CA PRO A 67 -5.35 6.82 11.47
C PRO A 67 -4.78 6.68 12.87
N GLU A 68 -5.00 7.68 13.71
CA GLU A 68 -4.43 7.70 15.08
C GLU A 68 -4.83 6.46 15.89
N THR A 69 -6.04 5.97 15.69
CA THR A 69 -6.58 4.87 16.51
C THR A 69 -5.92 3.52 16.24
N ILE A 70 -5.28 3.35 15.06
CA ILE A 70 -4.68 2.06 14.70
C ILE A 70 -3.18 2.18 14.43
N LYS A 71 -2.61 3.31 14.78
CA LYS A 71 -1.21 3.61 14.51
C LYS A 71 -0.28 2.57 15.15
N GLY A 72 0.59 1.98 14.33
CA GLY A 72 1.57 1.01 14.81
C GLY A 72 1.00 -0.36 15.13
N LYS A 73 -0.23 -0.66 14.72
CA LYS A 73 -0.86 -1.94 15.02
C LYS A 73 -1.10 -2.75 13.77
N LEU A 74 -0.75 -4.02 13.82
CA LEU A 74 -0.96 -4.95 12.72
C LEU A 74 -1.76 -6.14 13.22
N GLU A 75 -2.84 -6.45 12.52
CA GLU A 75 -3.64 -7.63 12.85
C GLU A 75 -3.00 -8.86 12.20
N VAL A 76 -2.50 -9.77 13.01
CA VAL A 76 -1.86 -10.99 12.54
C VAL A 76 -2.77 -12.15 12.84
N ARG A 77 -3.31 -12.77 11.81
CA ARG A 77 -4.26 -13.87 11.96
C ARG A 77 -3.63 -15.01 12.75
N GLY A 78 -4.32 -15.47 13.78
CA GLY A 78 -3.81 -16.53 14.65
C GLY A 78 -2.92 -16.04 15.78
N VAL A 79 -2.52 -14.78 15.78
CA VAL A 79 -1.68 -14.20 16.83
C VAL A 79 -2.40 -13.07 17.56
N GLY A 80 -3.10 -12.22 16.82
CA GLY A 80 -3.82 -11.09 17.40
C GLY A 80 -3.28 -9.77 16.87
N ILE A 81 -3.62 -8.70 17.57
CA ILE A 81 -3.16 -7.36 17.19
C ILE A 81 -1.79 -7.15 17.84
N VAL A 82 -0.79 -6.87 17.01
CA VAL A 82 0.60 -6.78 17.43
C VAL A 82 1.10 -5.34 17.21
N ASP A 83 1.82 -4.81 18.19
CA ASP A 83 2.45 -3.50 18.04
C ASP A 83 3.70 -3.66 17.19
N MET A 84 3.82 -2.81 16.19
CA MET A 84 4.93 -2.85 15.25
C MET A 84 5.58 -1.48 15.16
N GLU A 85 6.85 -1.46 14.84
CA GLU A 85 7.51 -0.23 14.46
C GLU A 85 6.81 0.32 13.22
N MET A 86 6.56 1.62 13.18
CA MET A 86 5.85 2.22 12.07
C MET A 86 6.52 3.52 11.64
N VAL A 87 6.25 3.91 10.40
CA VAL A 87 6.73 5.18 9.86
C VAL A 87 5.53 5.96 9.32
N PRO A 88 5.41 7.25 9.68
CA PRO A 88 4.30 8.08 9.21
C PRO A 88 4.69 8.84 7.94
N ASN A 89 3.67 9.36 7.25
CA ASN A 89 3.84 10.36 6.20
C ASN A 89 4.83 9.99 5.11
N VAL A 90 4.55 8.87 4.43
CA VAL A 90 5.44 8.39 3.36
C VAL A 90 4.76 8.58 2.01
N PRO A 91 5.46 9.11 0.99
CA PRO A 91 4.86 9.25 -0.32
C PRO A 91 4.61 7.89 -0.98
N VAL A 92 3.44 7.75 -1.59
CA VAL A 92 3.02 6.51 -2.22
C VAL A 92 3.68 6.38 -3.58
N ALA A 93 4.32 5.25 -3.82
CA ALA A 93 5.04 4.98 -5.06
C ALA A 93 4.41 3.87 -5.89
N LEU A 94 3.60 3.01 -5.29
CA LEU A 94 3.04 1.85 -5.97
C LEU A 94 1.73 1.45 -5.32
N VAL A 95 0.77 1.02 -6.14
CA VAL A 95 -0.48 0.42 -5.67
C VAL A 95 -0.47 -1.04 -6.09
N VAL A 96 -0.77 -1.92 -5.14
CA VAL A 96 -0.90 -3.35 -5.37
C VAL A 96 -2.35 -3.72 -5.13
N GLU A 97 -3.03 -4.27 -6.13
CA GLU A 97 -4.38 -4.79 -5.94
C GLU A 97 -4.33 -6.30 -5.86
N LEU A 98 -4.85 -6.84 -4.76
CA LEU A 98 -4.85 -8.27 -4.56
C LEU A 98 -6.00 -8.90 -5.35
N THR A 99 -5.69 -9.93 -6.09
CA THR A 99 -6.67 -10.64 -6.88
C THR A 99 -6.25 -12.08 -7.06
N SER A 100 -7.23 -12.98 -7.13
CA SER A 100 -6.97 -14.37 -7.50
C SER A 100 -7.32 -14.57 -8.97
N ASP A 101 -7.96 -13.60 -9.60
CA ASP A 101 -8.32 -13.68 -11.00
C ASP A 101 -7.22 -13.04 -11.83
N PHE A 102 -6.16 -13.80 -12.07
CA PHE A 102 -4.94 -13.29 -12.60
C PHE A 102 -4.87 -13.60 -14.06
N GLN A 103 -5.10 -12.63 -14.86
CA GLN A 103 -5.22 -12.87 -16.29
C GLN A 103 -3.90 -13.27 -16.93
N ARG A 104 -2.94 -12.43 -16.89
CA ARG A 104 -1.65 -12.69 -17.52
C ARG A 104 -0.75 -11.50 -17.24
N MET A 105 0.11 -11.19 -18.18
CA MET A 105 1.06 -10.10 -18.01
C MET A 105 0.37 -8.79 -17.69
N PRO A 106 0.80 -8.06 -16.67
CA PRO A 106 0.23 -6.76 -16.39
C PRO A 106 0.59 -5.78 -17.50
N ASP A 107 -0.26 -4.79 -17.66
CA ASP A 107 0.01 -3.68 -18.55
C ASP A 107 0.88 -2.70 -17.79
N ASP A 108 2.09 -2.47 -18.25
CA ASP A 108 3.05 -1.61 -17.57
C ASP A 108 2.57 -0.18 -17.44
N SER A 109 1.60 0.23 -18.24
CA SER A 109 1.09 1.59 -18.18
C SER A 109 -0.07 1.75 -17.20
N ARG A 110 -0.45 0.70 -16.47
CA ARG A 110 -1.59 0.79 -15.58
C ARG A 110 -1.29 1.68 -14.39
N GLU A 111 -2.27 2.50 -14.05
CA GLU A 111 -2.20 3.41 -12.93
C GLU A 111 -3.51 3.43 -12.20
N ARG A 112 -3.45 3.80 -10.93
CA ARG A 112 -4.64 4.15 -10.17
C ARG A 112 -4.55 5.65 -9.86
N LEU A 113 -5.64 6.36 -10.14
CA LEU A 113 -5.70 7.78 -9.79
C LEU A 113 -6.11 7.91 -8.32
N ILE A 114 -5.31 8.60 -7.55
CA ILE A 114 -5.60 8.88 -6.14
C ILE A 114 -5.43 10.37 -5.95
N LEU A 115 -6.51 11.05 -5.57
CA LEU A 115 -6.48 12.51 -5.37
C LEU A 115 -5.90 13.23 -6.60
N GLY A 116 -6.18 12.69 -7.79
CA GLY A 116 -5.71 13.28 -9.04
C GLY A 116 -4.32 12.90 -9.47
N ALA A 117 -3.60 12.11 -8.68
CA ALA A 117 -2.25 11.67 -9.03
C ALA A 117 -2.29 10.24 -9.56
N GLY A 118 -1.58 9.99 -10.66
CA GLY A 118 -1.48 8.65 -11.23
C GLY A 118 -0.37 7.88 -10.56
N ILE A 119 -0.71 6.76 -9.94
CA ILE A 119 0.25 5.92 -9.23
C ILE A 119 0.31 4.56 -9.90
N PRO A 120 1.50 4.05 -10.24
CA PRO A 120 1.61 2.75 -10.89
C PRO A 120 0.88 1.65 -10.14
N LEU A 121 0.23 0.77 -10.86
CA LEU A 121 -0.64 -0.26 -10.32
C LEU A 121 -0.25 -1.63 -10.86
N ILE A 122 -0.14 -2.61 -9.96
CA ILE A 122 0.03 -4.00 -10.34
C ILE A 122 -1.00 -4.86 -9.62
N ASN A 123 -1.25 -6.05 -10.19
CA ASN A 123 -2.10 -7.05 -9.56
C ASN A 123 -1.23 -8.18 -9.02
N VAL A 124 -1.53 -8.67 -7.83
CA VAL A 124 -0.77 -9.74 -7.19
C VAL A 124 -1.74 -10.70 -6.52
N ASP A 125 -1.46 -11.99 -6.62
CA ASP A 125 -2.18 -13.00 -5.85
C ASP A 125 -1.44 -13.18 -4.52
N ALA A 126 -2.06 -12.73 -3.43
CA ALA A 126 -1.43 -12.77 -2.12
C ALA A 126 -1.13 -14.17 -1.62
N LEU A 127 -1.80 -15.19 -2.19
CA LEU A 127 -1.60 -16.57 -1.75
C LEU A 127 -0.34 -17.21 -2.33
N THR A 128 0.29 -16.58 -3.29
CA THR A 128 1.50 -17.16 -3.88
C THR A 128 2.72 -16.83 -3.04
N ALA A 129 3.67 -17.77 -3.01
CA ALA A 129 4.90 -17.58 -2.26
C ALA A 129 5.73 -16.41 -2.80
N SER A 130 5.59 -16.12 -4.08
CA SER A 130 6.37 -15.04 -4.71
C SER A 130 5.74 -13.66 -4.56
N ALA A 131 4.58 -13.55 -3.90
CA ALA A 131 3.90 -12.25 -3.79
C ALA A 131 4.79 -11.14 -3.25
N PRO A 132 5.50 -11.31 -2.11
CA PRO A 132 6.34 -10.22 -1.62
C PRO A 132 7.50 -9.91 -2.55
N SER A 133 8.06 -10.91 -3.23
CA SER A 133 9.13 -10.67 -4.19
C SER A 133 8.63 -9.85 -5.38
N LYS A 134 7.40 -10.16 -5.84
CA LYS A 134 6.80 -9.41 -6.96
C LYS A 134 6.56 -7.96 -6.58
N VAL A 135 6.12 -7.71 -5.36
CA VAL A 135 5.90 -6.34 -4.89
C VAL A 135 7.22 -5.57 -4.85
N ALA A 136 8.26 -6.19 -4.29
CA ALA A 136 9.56 -5.53 -4.20
C ALA A 136 10.13 -5.22 -5.58
N LEU A 137 10.01 -6.15 -6.51
CA LEU A 137 10.48 -5.94 -7.89
C LEU A 137 9.68 -4.84 -8.59
N ALA A 138 8.36 -4.83 -8.40
CA ALA A 138 7.53 -3.82 -9.03
C ALA A 138 7.83 -2.43 -8.48
N LEU A 139 8.07 -2.32 -7.18
CA LEU A 139 8.43 -1.04 -6.60
C LEU A 139 9.73 -0.53 -7.20
N ASP A 140 10.70 -1.41 -7.36
CA ASP A 140 11.99 -1.04 -7.92
C ASP A 140 11.88 -0.61 -9.39
N ARG A 141 11.11 -1.34 -10.19
CA ARG A 141 11.05 -1.12 -11.63
C ARG A 141 10.01 -0.13 -12.08
N LEU A 142 8.85 -0.13 -11.43
CA LEU A 142 7.70 0.66 -11.87
C LEU A 142 7.33 1.78 -10.91
N GLY A 143 7.71 1.66 -9.64
CA GLY A 143 7.32 2.61 -8.62
C GLY A 143 7.83 4.02 -8.88
N LEU A 144 7.06 5.01 -8.42
CA LEU A 144 7.47 6.40 -8.53
C LEU A 144 8.77 6.62 -7.75
N LYS A 145 9.61 7.50 -8.25
CA LYS A 145 10.86 7.86 -7.59
C LYS A 145 10.80 9.33 -7.19
N PHE A 146 11.24 9.59 -6.00
CA PHE A 146 11.13 10.93 -5.44
C PHE A 146 12.48 11.55 -5.14
#